data_a284236252796a2b55164e987543fcfc
#
_entry.id   a284236252796a2b55164e987543fcfc
#
_cell.length_a   1.000
_cell.length_b   1.000
_cell.length_c   1.000
_cell.angle_alpha   90.00
_cell.angle_beta   90.00
_cell.angle_gamma   90.00
#
_symmetry.space_group_name_H-M   'P 1'
#
loop_
_entity.id
_entity.type
_entity.pdbx_description
1 polymer ?
#
loop_
_entity_poly.entity_id
_entity_poly.type
_entity_poly.pdbx_seq_one_letter_code
_entity_poly.pdbx_strand_id
1 'polypeptide(L)'
;MMVLAQGAPAGPFGPREPLAEPKLIVLENGPVTMTVDANRGGKIMSLKHGEREIISQSRFPNSFGSTFWTSPQKEWNWPPVPQFDSKPYTIELQEPAHLTLCSEVAERLGFRIRKDFTTDAADGAFIVTYTIVNEGKEARRVAPWEITRVANNADGLIFFEAPADSIWPSGLLTFEDAYGAAWYRTNEVPDNRKVNADACGWLAYCADGLLLVKRFQDLKREEPAPGEAEVQVYVNRGRTFIELESQGAYTLLQPGQSLSWAVRWYLLPVDKATEPSAALVKLAK
;
A
#
# COMPACT_ATOMS: atom_id res chain seq x y z
N MET A 1 -41.62 -0.02 -11.61
CA MET A 1 -41.10 -1.26 -10.99
C MET A 1 -39.67 -0.97 -10.52
N MET A 2 -39.50 -0.72 -9.24
CA MET A 2 -38.25 -0.24 -8.65
C MET A 2 -37.40 -1.47 -8.33
N VAL A 3 -36.30 -1.65 -9.07
CA VAL A 3 -35.33 -2.73 -8.81
C VAL A 3 -34.52 -2.35 -7.58
N LEU A 4 -34.82 -2.99 -6.46
CA LEU A 4 -33.98 -2.91 -5.25
C LEU A 4 -32.60 -3.49 -5.57
N ALA A 5 -31.58 -2.66 -5.49
CA ALA A 5 -30.19 -3.11 -5.55
C ALA A 5 -29.97 -4.11 -4.41
N GLN A 6 -29.72 -5.36 -4.75
CA GLN A 6 -29.30 -6.37 -3.78
C GLN A 6 -27.95 -5.94 -3.21
N GLY A 7 -27.92 -5.66 -1.92
CA GLY A 7 -26.69 -5.35 -1.19
C GLY A 7 -25.68 -6.50 -1.33
N ALA A 8 -24.40 -6.16 -1.48
CA ALA A 8 -23.32 -7.13 -1.44
C ALA A 8 -23.41 -7.97 -0.14
N PRO A 9 -23.07 -9.27 -0.19
CA PRO A 9 -23.14 -10.13 0.99
C PRO A 9 -22.29 -9.55 2.12
N ALA A 10 -22.84 -9.57 3.33
CA ALA A 10 -22.13 -9.14 4.52
C ALA A 10 -20.93 -10.05 4.75
N GLY A 11 -19.74 -9.46 4.83
CA GLY A 11 -18.52 -10.18 5.21
C GLY A 11 -18.49 -10.53 6.71
N PRO A 12 -17.42 -11.18 7.19
CA PRO A 12 -17.29 -11.61 8.59
C PRO A 12 -17.34 -10.47 9.62
N PHE A 13 -17.28 -9.22 9.18
CA PHE A 13 -17.36 -8.00 10.02
C PHE A 13 -18.73 -7.27 9.89
N GLY A 14 -19.74 -7.89 9.29
CA GLY A 14 -21.05 -7.29 9.09
C GLY A 14 -21.18 -6.44 7.82
N PRO A 15 -22.34 -5.75 7.62
CA PRO A 15 -22.53 -4.85 6.49
C PRO A 15 -21.59 -3.65 6.60
N ARG A 16 -21.12 -3.14 5.45
CA ARG A 16 -20.27 -1.93 5.41
C ARG A 16 -21.09 -0.71 5.85
N GLU A 17 -20.64 -0.05 6.89
CA GLU A 17 -21.17 1.24 7.28
C GLU A 17 -20.79 2.33 6.25
N PRO A 18 -21.59 3.39 6.10
CA PRO A 18 -21.20 4.56 5.32
C PRO A 18 -19.85 5.12 5.80
N LEU A 19 -19.00 5.54 4.85
CA LEU A 19 -17.75 6.19 5.20
C LEU A 19 -18.04 7.52 5.92
N ALA A 20 -17.26 7.81 6.96
CA ALA A 20 -17.29 9.10 7.63
C ALA A 20 -16.92 10.26 6.67
N GLU A 21 -17.32 11.47 6.99
CA GLU A 21 -16.85 12.65 6.28
C GLU A 21 -15.31 12.73 6.38
N PRO A 22 -14.62 13.09 5.28
CA PRO A 22 -13.16 13.09 5.26
C PRO A 22 -12.59 14.13 6.23
N LYS A 23 -11.50 13.74 6.90
CA LYS A 23 -10.66 14.65 7.68
C LYS A 23 -9.25 14.64 7.11
N LEU A 24 -9.02 15.52 6.14
CA LEU A 24 -7.78 15.59 5.38
C LEU A 24 -6.72 16.40 6.13
N ILE A 25 -5.53 15.81 6.25
CA ILE A 25 -4.34 16.44 6.84
C ILE A 25 -3.24 16.38 5.79
N VAL A 26 -2.59 17.51 5.55
CA VAL A 26 -1.53 17.66 4.56
C VAL A 26 -0.18 17.74 5.27
N LEU A 27 0.76 16.94 4.81
CA LEU A 27 2.18 16.99 5.18
C LEU A 27 2.97 17.44 3.94
N GLU A 28 3.96 18.30 4.14
CA GLU A 28 4.78 18.85 3.06
C GLU A 28 6.26 18.47 3.25
N ASN A 29 6.92 18.13 2.14
CA ASN A 29 8.37 17.92 2.10
C ASN A 29 8.93 18.51 0.79
N GLY A 30 9.38 19.76 0.84
CA GLY A 30 9.77 20.51 -0.34
C GLY A 30 8.63 20.64 -1.35
N PRO A 31 8.81 20.24 -2.63
CA PRO A 31 7.76 20.32 -3.64
C PRO A 31 6.72 19.18 -3.56
N VAL A 32 6.89 18.24 -2.62
CA VAL A 32 6.03 17.07 -2.51
C VAL A 32 5.05 17.24 -1.35
N THR A 33 3.77 16.93 -1.60
CA THR A 33 2.70 16.94 -0.61
C THR A 33 2.07 15.57 -0.48
N MET A 34 1.86 15.13 0.76
CA MET A 34 1.12 13.91 1.11
C MET A 34 -0.16 14.29 1.86
N THR A 35 -1.32 13.84 1.41
CA THR A 35 -2.60 14.07 2.07
C THR A 35 -3.10 12.78 2.70
N VAL A 36 -3.39 12.82 4.00
CA VAL A 36 -3.88 11.69 4.79
C VAL A 36 -5.31 11.96 5.25
N ASP A 37 -6.20 10.98 5.12
CA ASP A 37 -7.58 11.05 5.64
C ASP A 37 -7.69 10.30 6.97
N ALA A 38 -7.69 11.05 8.07
CA ALA A 38 -7.77 10.48 9.41
C ALA A 38 -9.12 9.79 9.69
N ASN A 39 -10.21 10.20 9.02
CA ASN A 39 -11.54 9.62 9.23
C ASN A 39 -11.82 8.38 8.38
N ARG A 40 -10.91 8.00 7.50
CA ARG A 40 -11.10 6.86 6.57
C ARG A 40 -9.90 5.92 6.61
N GLY A 41 -9.68 5.29 7.77
CA GLY A 41 -8.62 4.32 7.97
C GLY A 41 -7.21 4.93 8.00
N GLY A 42 -7.06 6.25 8.16
CA GLY A 42 -5.76 6.92 8.06
C GLY A 42 -5.08 6.64 6.72
N LYS A 43 -5.85 6.68 5.61
CA LYS A 43 -5.36 6.42 4.25
C LYS A 43 -4.57 7.60 3.70
N ILE A 44 -3.52 7.31 2.93
CA ILE A 44 -2.88 8.31 2.07
C ILE A 44 -3.78 8.48 0.84
N MET A 45 -4.38 9.65 0.70
CA MET A 45 -5.35 9.95 -0.35
C MET A 45 -4.72 10.56 -1.59
N SER A 46 -3.56 11.20 -1.42
CA SER A 46 -2.86 11.94 -2.46
C SER A 46 -1.38 11.99 -2.14
N LEU A 47 -0.55 11.88 -3.16
CA LEU A 47 0.89 12.17 -3.12
C LEU A 47 1.24 12.92 -4.40
N LYS A 48 1.58 14.19 -4.27
CA LYS A 48 1.82 15.09 -5.40
C LYS A 48 3.24 15.67 -5.39
N HIS A 49 3.78 15.87 -6.58
CA HIS A 49 4.91 16.76 -6.82
C HIS A 49 4.41 18.01 -7.57
N GLY A 50 4.31 19.14 -6.88
CA GLY A 50 3.54 20.29 -7.34
C GLY A 50 2.06 19.88 -7.55
N GLU A 51 1.53 20.10 -8.75
CA GLU A 51 0.14 19.74 -9.08
C GLU A 51 -0.02 18.31 -9.62
N ARG A 52 1.07 17.58 -9.87
CA ARG A 52 1.02 16.24 -10.48
C ARG A 52 0.80 15.16 -9.44
N GLU A 53 -0.26 14.39 -9.60
CA GLU A 53 -0.71 13.33 -8.69
C GLU A 53 -0.24 11.94 -9.15
N ILE A 54 0.23 11.09 -8.22
CA ILE A 54 0.62 9.70 -8.52
C ILE A 54 -0.35 8.67 -7.96
N ILE A 55 -1.06 8.99 -6.86
CA ILE A 55 -2.06 8.09 -6.27
C ILE A 55 -3.31 8.09 -7.14
N SER A 56 -3.86 6.91 -7.42
CA SER A 56 -5.11 6.79 -8.17
C SER A 56 -6.23 7.58 -7.49
N GLN A 57 -6.86 8.48 -8.24
CA GLN A 57 -8.03 9.23 -7.79
C GLN A 57 -9.35 8.51 -8.11
N SER A 58 -9.28 7.27 -8.64
CA SER A 58 -10.44 6.41 -8.79
C SER A 58 -11.07 6.10 -7.43
N ARG A 59 -12.39 6.15 -7.38
CA ARG A 59 -13.19 5.75 -6.22
C ARG A 59 -13.91 4.44 -6.49
N PHE A 60 -13.27 3.56 -7.25
CA PHE A 60 -13.78 2.22 -7.53
C PHE A 60 -14.18 1.55 -6.22
N PRO A 61 -15.40 0.99 -6.12
CA PRO A 61 -16.17 0.99 -4.88
C PRO A 61 -15.33 0.58 -3.67
N ASN A 62 -15.08 1.56 -2.81
CA ASN A 62 -14.32 1.45 -1.56
C ASN A 62 -12.83 1.03 -1.69
N SER A 63 -12.28 0.92 -2.90
CA SER A 63 -10.86 0.65 -3.16
C SER A 63 -10.18 1.93 -3.65
N PHE A 64 -9.60 2.72 -2.73
CA PHE A 64 -8.99 4.02 -3.05
C PHE A 64 -7.82 4.33 -2.10
N GLY A 65 -6.94 5.22 -2.52
CA GLY A 65 -5.80 5.68 -1.75
C GLY A 65 -4.78 4.58 -1.44
N SER A 66 -3.86 4.86 -0.53
CA SER A 66 -3.01 3.84 0.08
C SER A 66 -3.53 3.49 1.47
N THR A 67 -3.67 2.20 1.74
CA THR A 67 -4.20 1.66 2.99
C THR A 67 -3.20 0.72 3.64
N PHE A 68 -3.47 0.36 4.89
CA PHE A 68 -2.68 -0.60 5.64
C PHE A 68 -3.59 -1.67 6.25
N TRP A 69 -3.24 -2.93 6.02
CA TRP A 69 -3.92 -4.09 6.58
C TRP A 69 -2.93 -4.98 7.33
N THR A 70 -3.45 -5.99 8.00
CA THR A 70 -2.64 -7.07 8.58
C THR A 70 -2.62 -8.27 7.65
N SER A 71 -1.46 -8.94 7.57
CA SER A 71 -1.26 -10.16 6.79
C SER A 71 -1.13 -11.37 7.73
N PRO A 72 -1.61 -12.58 7.34
CA PRO A 72 -2.20 -12.92 6.04
C PRO A 72 -3.69 -12.58 5.94
N GLN A 73 -4.15 -12.29 4.73
CA GLN A 73 -5.56 -11.96 4.47
C GLN A 73 -6.55 -13.03 4.95
N LYS A 74 -6.17 -14.28 4.93
CA LYS A 74 -7.02 -15.40 5.37
C LYS A 74 -7.50 -15.30 6.82
N GLU A 75 -6.83 -14.51 7.68
CA GLU A 75 -7.22 -14.31 9.08
C GLU A 75 -8.52 -13.49 9.21
N TRP A 76 -8.83 -12.65 8.23
CA TRP A 76 -9.99 -11.76 8.24
C TRP A 76 -10.86 -11.85 6.99
N ASN A 77 -10.37 -12.40 5.87
CA ASN A 77 -11.07 -12.50 4.60
C ASN A 77 -11.47 -11.11 4.02
N TRP A 78 -12.39 -11.13 3.04
CA TRP A 78 -12.95 -9.92 2.45
C TRP A 78 -14.35 -9.66 3.01
N PRO A 79 -14.74 -8.41 3.29
CA PRO A 79 -14.02 -7.14 3.11
C PRO A 79 -12.94 -6.90 4.17
N PRO A 80 -12.06 -5.88 3.97
CA PRO A 80 -11.04 -5.50 4.95
C PRO A 80 -11.64 -5.14 6.31
N VAL A 81 -10.83 -5.29 7.36
CA VAL A 81 -11.17 -4.96 8.74
C VAL A 81 -11.53 -3.48 8.85
N PRO A 82 -12.76 -3.09 9.22
CA PRO A 82 -13.18 -1.69 9.20
C PRO A 82 -12.33 -0.77 10.07
N GLN A 83 -11.86 -1.24 11.24
CA GLN A 83 -10.99 -0.49 12.14
C GLN A 83 -9.67 -0.09 11.48
N PHE A 84 -9.18 -0.87 10.51
CA PHE A 84 -7.92 -0.60 9.82
C PHE A 84 -8.12 0.15 8.50
N ASP A 85 -9.25 -0.10 7.82
CA ASP A 85 -9.47 0.35 6.45
C ASP A 85 -10.40 1.56 6.32
N SER A 86 -11.47 1.67 7.11
CA SER A 86 -12.54 2.62 6.82
C SER A 86 -13.04 3.46 7.99
N LYS A 87 -12.81 3.02 9.25
CA LYS A 87 -13.21 3.78 10.43
C LYS A 87 -12.26 4.95 10.71
N PRO A 88 -12.75 5.97 11.44
CA PRO A 88 -11.90 7.06 11.91
C PRO A 88 -10.77 6.58 12.82
N TYR A 89 -9.61 7.20 12.65
CA TYR A 89 -8.46 7.07 13.55
C TYR A 89 -8.42 8.27 14.50
N THR A 90 -8.05 8.05 15.74
CA THR A 90 -7.75 9.13 16.69
C THR A 90 -6.44 9.80 16.29
N ILE A 91 -6.42 11.13 16.25
CA ILE A 91 -5.19 11.91 16.06
C ILE A 91 -4.52 12.05 17.43
N GLU A 92 -3.36 11.42 17.59
CA GLU A 92 -2.54 11.51 18.82
C GLU A 92 -1.54 12.67 18.76
N LEU A 93 -1.03 12.97 17.55
CA LEU A 93 -0.13 14.08 17.30
C LEU A 93 -0.43 14.67 15.91
N GLN A 94 -0.41 16.00 15.81
CA GLN A 94 -0.48 16.70 14.53
C GLN A 94 0.43 17.92 14.59
N GLU A 95 1.56 17.83 13.90
CA GLU A 95 2.56 18.87 13.71
C GLU A 95 2.84 19.04 12.20
N PRO A 96 3.47 20.11 11.75
CA PRO A 96 3.73 20.34 10.31
C PRO A 96 4.47 19.20 9.60
N ALA A 97 5.38 18.51 10.30
CA ALA A 97 6.22 17.43 9.76
C ALA A 97 5.97 16.07 10.42
N HIS A 98 4.97 15.96 11.30
CA HIS A 98 4.68 14.72 12.02
C HIS A 98 3.19 14.59 12.34
N LEU A 99 2.59 13.49 11.87
CA LEU A 99 1.22 13.11 12.16
C LEU A 99 1.22 11.70 12.76
N THR A 100 0.57 11.54 13.92
CA THR A 100 0.34 10.22 14.52
C THR A 100 -1.14 9.93 14.61
N LEU A 101 -1.55 8.81 14.05
CA LEU A 101 -2.91 8.30 14.03
C LEU A 101 -2.99 6.93 14.69
N CYS A 102 -4.07 6.68 15.46
CA CYS A 102 -4.30 5.42 16.14
C CYS A 102 -5.71 4.88 15.87
N SER A 103 -5.82 3.62 15.45
CA SER A 103 -7.12 2.96 15.24
C SER A 103 -7.79 2.56 16.54
N GLU A 104 -9.08 2.24 16.48
CA GLU A 104 -9.68 1.38 17.49
C GLU A 104 -9.08 -0.02 17.43
N VAL A 105 -9.25 -0.80 18.51
CA VAL A 105 -8.90 -2.22 18.52
C VAL A 105 -9.88 -2.98 17.62
N ALA A 106 -9.35 -3.81 16.73
CA ALA A 106 -10.15 -4.79 16.01
C ALA A 106 -10.35 -6.02 16.91
N GLU A 107 -11.39 -6.03 17.72
CA GLU A 107 -11.64 -7.00 18.80
C GLU A 107 -11.48 -8.47 18.35
N ARG A 108 -11.98 -8.81 17.16
CA ARG A 108 -11.86 -10.18 16.62
C ARG A 108 -10.42 -10.61 16.38
N LEU A 109 -9.53 -9.68 16.01
CA LEU A 109 -8.13 -9.94 15.74
C LEU A 109 -7.24 -9.66 16.96
N GLY A 110 -7.73 -8.82 17.88
CA GLY A 110 -6.96 -8.37 19.04
C GLY A 110 -5.88 -7.36 18.69
N PHE A 111 -5.91 -6.74 17.50
CA PHE A 111 -4.90 -5.79 17.08
C PHE A 111 -5.40 -4.35 17.03
N ARG A 112 -4.50 -3.42 17.37
CA ARG A 112 -4.60 -1.99 17.14
C ARG A 112 -3.51 -1.56 16.18
N ILE A 113 -3.80 -0.61 15.31
CA ILE A 113 -2.83 -0.03 14.37
C ILE A 113 -2.53 1.41 14.76
N ARG A 114 -1.25 1.74 14.84
CA ARG A 114 -0.76 3.11 14.91
C ARG A 114 0.01 3.41 13.63
N LYS A 115 -0.19 4.61 13.09
CA LYS A 115 0.48 5.13 11.89
C LYS A 115 1.17 6.43 12.24
N ASP A 116 2.49 6.46 12.06
CA ASP A 116 3.30 7.65 12.21
C ASP A 116 3.78 8.10 10.83
N PHE A 117 3.41 9.30 10.43
CA PHE A 117 3.83 9.94 9.18
C PHE A 117 4.82 11.04 9.54
N THR A 118 6.05 10.93 9.05
CA THR A 118 7.09 11.95 9.25
C THR A 118 7.75 12.32 7.93
N THR A 119 8.41 13.48 7.90
CA THR A 119 9.18 13.92 6.74
C THR A 119 10.67 13.93 7.04
N ASP A 120 11.48 13.52 6.07
CA ASP A 120 12.93 13.62 6.09
C ASP A 120 13.36 14.64 5.03
N ALA A 121 13.58 15.88 5.45
CA ALA A 121 13.92 16.97 4.53
C ALA A 121 15.31 16.80 3.88
N ALA A 122 16.23 16.05 4.51
CA ALA A 122 17.56 15.83 3.97
C ALA A 122 17.56 14.81 2.83
N ASP A 123 16.63 13.84 2.88
CA ASP A 123 16.49 12.77 1.92
C ASP A 123 15.29 12.95 0.97
N GLY A 124 14.42 13.91 1.27
CA GLY A 124 13.19 14.17 0.49
C GLY A 124 12.10 13.11 0.68
N ALA A 125 12.23 12.21 1.66
CA ALA A 125 11.30 11.13 1.91
C ALA A 125 10.14 11.54 2.83
N PHE A 126 8.97 10.93 2.59
CA PHE A 126 8.00 10.70 3.65
C PHE A 126 8.27 9.32 4.25
N ILE A 127 8.30 9.23 5.57
CA ILE A 127 8.47 7.98 6.29
C ILE A 127 7.14 7.65 6.96
N VAL A 128 6.56 6.52 6.59
CA VAL A 128 5.34 6.02 7.22
C VAL A 128 5.70 4.78 8.03
N THR A 129 5.62 4.91 9.36
CA THR A 129 5.83 3.80 10.29
C THR A 129 4.49 3.25 10.73
N TYR A 130 4.25 2.00 10.41
CA TYR A 130 3.08 1.25 10.84
C TYR A 130 3.45 0.40 12.05
N THR A 131 2.70 0.55 13.14
CA THR A 131 2.88 -0.25 14.35
C THR A 131 1.62 -1.07 14.61
N ILE A 132 1.77 -2.39 14.67
CA ILE A 132 0.72 -3.33 15.06
C ILE A 132 0.93 -3.65 16.53
N VAL A 133 -0.08 -3.40 17.38
CA VAL A 133 -0.04 -3.74 18.80
C VAL A 133 -0.98 -4.90 19.05
N ASN A 134 -0.51 -5.95 19.72
CA ASN A 134 -1.36 -7.04 20.18
C ASN A 134 -2.02 -6.66 21.52
N GLU A 135 -3.24 -6.18 21.44
CA GLU A 135 -4.09 -5.83 22.58
C GLU A 135 -4.97 -7.02 23.04
N GLY A 136 -4.85 -8.15 22.35
CA GLY A 136 -5.56 -9.39 22.68
C GLY A 136 -4.97 -10.11 23.88
N LYS A 137 -5.59 -11.23 24.26
CA LYS A 137 -5.19 -12.06 25.41
C LYS A 137 -4.27 -13.21 25.02
N GLU A 138 -4.08 -13.46 23.72
CA GLU A 138 -3.32 -14.58 23.20
C GLU A 138 -2.16 -14.10 22.31
N ALA A 139 -1.09 -14.89 22.27
CA ALA A 139 0.00 -14.69 21.32
C ALA A 139 -0.50 -14.92 19.89
N ARG A 140 -0.23 -14.01 18.98
CA ARG A 140 -0.65 -14.11 17.57
C ARG A 140 0.49 -13.72 16.63
N ARG A 141 0.56 -14.42 15.49
CA ARG A 141 1.46 -14.02 14.41
C ARG A 141 0.75 -13.05 13.49
N VAL A 142 1.48 -12.06 13.00
CA VAL A 142 0.97 -11.03 12.09
C VAL A 142 2.11 -10.43 11.29
N ALA A 143 1.82 -9.97 10.08
CA ALA A 143 2.74 -9.15 9.29
C ALA A 143 2.08 -7.82 8.89
N PRO A 144 2.85 -6.73 8.75
CA PRO A 144 2.39 -5.48 8.15
C PRO A 144 2.15 -5.68 6.65
N TRP A 145 1.12 -5.03 6.12
CA TRP A 145 0.79 -5.08 4.70
C TRP A 145 0.26 -3.73 4.23
N GLU A 146 1.04 -3.06 3.40
CA GLU A 146 0.68 -1.78 2.81
C GLU A 146 0.26 -1.95 1.35
N ILE A 147 -0.85 -1.34 0.97
CA ILE A 147 -1.44 -1.41 -0.37
C ILE A 147 -1.59 0.00 -0.93
N THR A 148 -0.89 0.32 -1.99
CA THR A 148 -0.93 1.64 -2.65
C THR A 148 -1.56 1.53 -4.02
N ARG A 149 -2.63 2.28 -4.26
CA ARG A 149 -3.32 2.28 -5.56
C ARG A 149 -2.80 3.40 -6.44
N VAL A 150 -2.29 3.03 -7.60
CA VAL A 150 -1.89 3.95 -8.67
C VAL A 150 -2.81 3.78 -9.88
N ALA A 151 -2.84 4.77 -10.77
CA ALA A 151 -3.63 4.67 -12.00
C ALA A 151 -3.00 3.62 -12.94
N ASN A 152 -3.83 2.90 -13.68
CA ASN A 152 -3.36 2.00 -14.74
C ASN A 152 -3.15 2.82 -16.03
N ASN A 153 -2.11 3.67 -16.05
CA ASN A 153 -1.77 4.54 -17.17
C ASN A 153 -1.17 3.73 -18.33
N ALA A 154 -1.35 4.19 -19.57
CA ALA A 154 -0.85 3.49 -20.76
C ALA A 154 0.69 3.49 -20.85
N ASP A 155 1.35 4.44 -20.20
CA ASP A 155 2.81 4.61 -20.15
C ASP A 155 3.41 4.19 -18.80
N GLY A 156 2.64 3.51 -17.96
CA GLY A 156 3.10 3.10 -16.64
C GLY A 156 4.12 1.96 -16.70
N LEU A 157 5.14 2.07 -15.85
CA LEU A 157 6.15 1.04 -15.61
C LEU A 157 6.19 0.71 -14.12
N ILE A 158 5.98 -0.55 -13.77
CA ILE A 158 6.20 -1.07 -12.41
C ILE A 158 7.47 -1.88 -12.43
N PHE A 159 8.36 -1.68 -11.45
CA PHE A 159 9.60 -2.41 -11.39
C PHE A 159 10.14 -2.56 -9.96
N PHE A 160 10.85 -3.66 -9.75
CA PHE A 160 11.50 -4.03 -8.49
C PHE A 160 12.63 -5.01 -8.77
N GLU A 161 13.54 -5.20 -7.82
CA GLU A 161 14.65 -6.12 -7.98
C GLU A 161 14.24 -7.55 -7.66
N ALA A 162 13.99 -8.34 -8.69
CA ALA A 162 13.79 -9.79 -8.66
C ALA A 162 13.99 -10.33 -10.06
N PRO A 163 14.38 -11.60 -10.24
CA PRO A 163 14.33 -12.24 -11.56
C PRO A 163 12.86 -12.37 -12.03
N ALA A 164 12.58 -12.02 -13.29
CA ALA A 164 11.23 -12.06 -13.84
C ALA A 164 10.61 -13.47 -13.80
N ASP A 165 11.41 -14.52 -13.96
CA ASP A 165 10.99 -15.92 -13.90
C ASP A 165 10.74 -16.44 -12.49
N SER A 166 11.14 -15.68 -11.46
CA SER A 166 10.86 -15.98 -10.05
C SER A 166 9.50 -15.47 -9.57
N ILE A 167 8.81 -14.64 -10.37
CA ILE A 167 7.51 -14.05 -10.04
C ILE A 167 6.40 -15.09 -10.20
N TRP A 168 5.54 -15.23 -9.21
CA TRP A 168 4.50 -16.27 -9.18
C TRP A 168 3.10 -15.72 -8.83
N PRO A 169 2.00 -16.38 -9.27
CA PRO A 169 1.99 -17.45 -10.27
C PRO A 169 2.42 -16.92 -11.65
N SER A 170 3.08 -17.77 -12.43
CA SER A 170 3.52 -17.42 -13.78
C SER A 170 2.35 -17.24 -14.74
N GLY A 171 2.55 -16.42 -15.79
CA GLY A 171 1.60 -16.26 -16.89
C GLY A 171 0.40 -15.35 -16.62
N LEU A 172 0.29 -14.73 -15.43
CA LEU A 172 -0.77 -13.76 -15.14
C LEU A 172 -0.42 -12.35 -15.59
N LEU A 173 0.82 -11.91 -15.37
CA LEU A 173 1.38 -10.66 -15.86
C LEU A 173 2.72 -10.97 -16.51
N THR A 174 3.09 -10.21 -17.55
CA THR A 174 4.35 -10.41 -18.28
C THR A 174 5.38 -9.42 -17.78
N PHE A 175 6.41 -9.93 -17.12
CA PHE A 175 7.58 -9.17 -16.71
C PHE A 175 8.74 -9.41 -17.66
N GLU A 176 9.57 -8.39 -17.85
CA GLU A 176 10.83 -8.47 -18.58
C GLU A 176 12.01 -8.10 -17.67
N ASP A 177 13.13 -8.82 -17.81
CA ASP A 177 14.36 -8.50 -17.07
C ASP A 177 15.15 -7.43 -17.83
N ALA A 178 15.40 -6.31 -17.18
CA ALA A 178 16.29 -5.29 -17.72
C ALA A 178 16.97 -4.51 -16.58
N TYR A 179 18.24 -4.18 -16.74
CA TYR A 179 19.02 -3.34 -15.82
C TYR A 179 19.03 -3.83 -14.36
N GLY A 180 18.90 -5.15 -14.14
CA GLY A 180 18.88 -5.77 -12.81
C GLY A 180 17.55 -5.60 -12.05
N ALA A 181 16.45 -5.45 -12.77
CA ALA A 181 15.10 -5.41 -12.22
C ALA A 181 14.10 -6.11 -13.15
N ALA A 182 13.01 -6.61 -12.58
CA ALA A 182 11.86 -7.08 -13.31
C ALA A 182 10.92 -5.90 -13.58
N TRP A 183 10.44 -5.77 -14.81
CA TRP A 183 9.64 -4.66 -15.30
C TRP A 183 8.30 -5.15 -15.84
N TYR A 184 7.22 -4.53 -15.39
CA TYR A 184 5.88 -4.72 -15.92
C TYR A 184 5.40 -3.42 -16.58
N ARG A 185 5.07 -3.52 -17.89
CA ARG A 185 4.39 -2.42 -18.61
C ARG A 185 2.91 -2.50 -18.33
N THR A 186 2.36 -1.47 -17.75
CA THR A 186 0.95 -1.45 -17.36
C THR A 186 0.04 -1.56 -18.58
N ASN A 187 -0.92 -2.45 -18.52
CA ASN A 187 -1.84 -2.73 -19.61
C ASN A 187 -3.26 -3.01 -19.09
N GLU A 188 -4.20 -3.06 -19.99
CA GLU A 188 -5.54 -3.54 -19.72
C GLU A 188 -5.55 -5.06 -19.54
N VAL A 189 -6.22 -5.53 -18.50
CA VAL A 189 -6.40 -6.96 -18.24
C VAL A 189 -7.89 -7.31 -18.22
N PRO A 190 -8.29 -8.49 -18.79
CA PRO A 190 -9.71 -8.87 -18.86
C PRO A 190 -10.29 -9.26 -17.50
N ASP A 191 -9.42 -9.76 -16.59
CA ASP A 191 -9.75 -10.20 -15.24
C ASP A 191 -8.73 -9.67 -14.25
N ASN A 192 -9.08 -9.68 -12.97
CA ASN A 192 -8.15 -9.33 -11.92
C ASN A 192 -6.92 -10.25 -11.93
N ARG A 193 -5.74 -9.67 -11.82
CA ARG A 193 -4.46 -10.38 -11.83
C ARG A 193 -3.67 -10.01 -10.58
N LYS A 194 -3.12 -10.99 -9.90
CA LYS A 194 -2.21 -10.76 -8.77
C LYS A 194 -1.00 -11.66 -8.91
N VAL A 195 0.17 -11.08 -8.75
CA VAL A 195 1.46 -11.78 -8.71
C VAL A 195 2.23 -11.41 -7.45
N ASN A 196 3.15 -12.28 -7.07
CA ASN A 196 3.97 -12.20 -5.89
C ASN A 196 5.44 -12.23 -6.30
N ALA A 197 6.29 -11.54 -5.57
CA ALA A 197 7.74 -11.57 -5.74
C ALA A 197 8.47 -11.50 -4.40
N ASP A 198 9.60 -12.17 -4.34
CA ASP A 198 10.65 -11.99 -3.35
C ASP A 198 11.59 -10.93 -3.92
N ALA A 199 11.45 -9.68 -3.45
CA ALA A 199 12.17 -8.52 -3.95
C ALA A 199 13.30 -8.13 -3.00
N CYS A 200 13.95 -6.99 -3.24
CA CYS A 200 15.08 -6.54 -2.41
C CYS A 200 14.76 -5.22 -1.70
N GLY A 201 13.65 -5.18 -0.97
CA GLY A 201 13.29 -4.05 -0.10
C GLY A 201 12.84 -2.78 -0.82
N TRP A 202 12.48 -2.84 -2.09
CA TRP A 202 11.93 -1.70 -2.81
C TRP A 202 10.98 -2.07 -3.95
N LEU A 203 10.06 -1.16 -4.24
CA LEU A 203 9.07 -1.25 -5.32
C LEU A 203 8.87 0.15 -5.92
N ALA A 204 8.86 0.27 -7.24
CA ALA A 204 8.74 1.53 -7.94
C ALA A 204 7.63 1.52 -9.01
N TYR A 205 7.03 2.70 -9.23
CA TYR A 205 6.08 2.97 -10.30
C TYR A 205 6.43 4.29 -10.99
N CYS A 206 6.59 4.25 -12.30
CA CYS A 206 6.86 5.43 -13.13
C CYS A 206 5.71 5.66 -14.10
N ALA A 207 5.12 6.85 -14.10
CA ALA A 207 4.10 7.26 -15.06
C ALA A 207 4.02 8.81 -15.12
N ASP A 208 3.61 9.35 -16.26
CA ASP A 208 3.38 10.79 -16.44
C ASP A 208 4.53 11.71 -15.99
N GLY A 209 5.79 11.25 -16.13
CA GLY A 209 6.98 12.00 -15.72
C GLY A 209 7.16 12.09 -14.20
N LEU A 210 6.56 11.17 -13.45
CA LEU A 210 6.76 10.99 -12.01
C LEU A 210 7.27 9.56 -11.75
N LEU A 211 8.16 9.44 -10.78
CA LEU A 211 8.65 8.18 -10.23
C LEU A 211 8.29 8.10 -8.75
N LEU A 212 7.37 7.21 -8.41
CA LEU A 212 7.10 6.78 -7.04
C LEU A 212 8.05 5.66 -6.68
N VAL A 213 8.79 5.81 -5.57
CA VAL A 213 9.62 4.75 -5.01
C VAL A 213 9.18 4.50 -3.57
N LYS A 214 8.99 3.23 -3.23
CA LYS A 214 8.74 2.76 -1.87
C LYS A 214 9.92 1.88 -1.45
N ARG A 215 10.60 2.26 -0.35
CA ARG A 215 11.69 1.46 0.22
C ARG A 215 11.29 0.99 1.61
N PHE A 216 11.55 -0.27 1.90
CA PHE A 216 11.20 -0.95 3.14
C PHE A 216 12.27 -1.97 3.50
N GLN A 217 12.12 -2.64 4.63
CA GLN A 217 13.04 -3.69 5.02
C GLN A 217 12.96 -4.87 4.05
N ASP A 218 14.09 -5.24 3.47
CA ASP A 218 14.26 -6.45 2.68
C ASP A 218 13.99 -7.70 3.54
N LEU A 219 13.24 -8.64 3.00
CA LEU A 219 12.88 -9.88 3.68
C LEU A 219 13.59 -11.08 3.05
N LYS A 220 13.87 -12.06 3.87
CA LYS A 220 14.18 -13.39 3.35
C LYS A 220 12.90 -14.05 2.86
N ARG A 221 13.02 -14.91 1.87
CA ARG A 221 11.90 -15.60 1.21
C ARG A 221 10.94 -16.32 2.17
N GLU A 222 11.42 -16.75 3.33
CA GLU A 222 10.64 -17.46 4.36
C GLU A 222 10.00 -16.54 5.40
N GLU A 223 10.28 -15.24 5.40
CA GLU A 223 9.78 -14.30 6.41
C GLU A 223 8.38 -13.75 6.17
N PRO A 224 7.85 -13.65 4.91
CA PRO A 224 6.45 -13.30 4.70
C PRO A 224 5.48 -14.28 5.34
N ALA A 225 4.23 -13.84 5.54
CA ALA A 225 3.17 -14.71 6.03
C ALA A 225 2.88 -15.85 5.04
N PRO A 226 2.41 -17.04 5.50
CA PRO A 226 2.16 -18.18 4.64
C PRO A 226 1.17 -17.86 3.50
N GLY A 227 1.64 -18.03 2.27
CA GLY A 227 0.90 -17.74 1.03
C GLY A 227 1.00 -16.30 0.56
N GLU A 228 1.77 -15.47 1.24
CA GLU A 228 2.02 -14.07 0.91
C GLU A 228 3.46 -13.87 0.42
N ALA A 229 3.81 -12.63 0.07
CA ALA A 229 5.14 -12.26 -0.43
C ALA A 229 5.55 -10.86 0.05
N GLU A 230 6.84 -10.56 -0.03
CA GLU A 230 7.38 -9.23 0.27
C GLU A 230 6.78 -8.15 -0.63
N VAL A 231 6.73 -8.42 -1.94
CA VAL A 231 6.10 -7.55 -2.95
C VAL A 231 4.98 -8.30 -3.66
N GLN A 232 3.87 -7.60 -3.86
CA GLN A 232 2.77 -8.09 -4.67
C GLN A 232 2.29 -6.98 -5.61
N VAL A 233 1.92 -7.36 -6.83
CA VAL A 233 1.31 -6.46 -7.81
C VAL A 233 -0.05 -7.00 -8.17
N TYR A 234 -1.11 -6.23 -7.86
CA TYR A 234 -2.47 -6.55 -8.25
C TYR A 234 -2.93 -5.57 -9.33
N VAL A 235 -3.39 -6.10 -10.45
CA VAL A 235 -3.97 -5.32 -11.57
C VAL A 235 -5.46 -5.58 -11.60
N ASN A 236 -6.25 -4.55 -11.35
CA ASN A 236 -7.70 -4.65 -11.42
C ASN A 236 -8.16 -4.69 -12.89
N ARG A 237 -9.21 -5.48 -13.17
CA ARG A 237 -9.75 -5.66 -14.53
C ARG A 237 -10.02 -4.32 -15.23
N GLY A 238 -9.82 -4.31 -16.54
CA GLY A 238 -9.86 -3.09 -17.34
C GLY A 238 -8.65 -2.20 -17.08
N ARG A 239 -8.79 -0.89 -17.27
CA ARG A 239 -7.81 0.14 -16.94
C ARG A 239 -8.28 1.00 -15.77
N THR A 240 -8.49 0.38 -14.61
CA THR A 240 -9.00 1.09 -13.43
C THR A 240 -7.88 1.55 -12.51
N PHE A 241 -7.25 0.63 -11.80
CA PHE A 241 -6.12 0.89 -10.92
C PHE A 241 -5.21 -0.34 -10.81
N ILE A 242 -4.02 -0.11 -10.29
CA ILE A 242 -3.07 -1.15 -9.91
C ILE A 242 -2.74 -0.96 -8.43
N GLU A 243 -2.59 -2.06 -7.68
CA GLU A 243 -2.10 -2.05 -6.31
C GLU A 243 -0.61 -2.42 -6.30
N LEU A 244 0.17 -1.54 -5.71
CA LEU A 244 1.56 -1.75 -5.36
C LEU A 244 1.58 -2.15 -3.89
N GLU A 245 1.85 -3.41 -3.61
CA GLU A 245 1.74 -3.96 -2.27
C GLU A 245 3.12 -4.33 -1.73
N SER A 246 3.36 -4.05 -0.46
CA SER A 246 4.57 -4.45 0.25
C SER A 246 4.23 -4.98 1.64
N GLN A 247 4.96 -5.99 2.08
CA GLN A 247 4.75 -6.65 3.37
C GLN A 247 6.03 -6.68 4.20
N GLY A 248 5.87 -6.68 5.52
CA GLY A 248 6.96 -6.94 6.46
C GLY A 248 6.93 -8.37 6.99
N ALA A 249 7.88 -8.70 7.88
CA ALA A 249 8.08 -10.05 8.42
C ALA A 249 6.89 -10.53 9.27
N TYR A 250 6.54 -11.82 9.09
CA TYR A 250 5.48 -12.50 9.85
C TYR A 250 5.95 -12.85 11.26
N THR A 251 5.63 -11.99 12.21
CA THR A 251 6.18 -11.95 13.56
C THR A 251 5.18 -12.43 14.61
N LEU A 252 5.63 -13.19 15.60
CA LEU A 252 4.83 -13.58 16.76
C LEU A 252 4.84 -12.44 17.79
N LEU A 253 3.65 -11.95 18.14
CA LEU A 253 3.45 -10.95 19.18
C LEU A 253 2.74 -11.57 20.38
N GLN A 254 3.36 -11.49 21.56
CA GLN A 254 2.70 -11.77 22.82
C GLN A 254 1.68 -10.66 23.15
N PRO A 255 0.71 -10.90 24.06
CA PRO A 255 -0.14 -9.85 24.57
C PRO A 255 0.66 -8.63 25.05
N GLY A 256 0.29 -7.41 24.60
CA GLY A 256 0.98 -6.17 24.89
C GLY A 256 2.24 -5.89 24.06
N GLN A 257 2.72 -6.83 23.24
CA GLN A 257 3.84 -6.59 22.33
C GLN A 257 3.40 -5.88 21.05
N SER A 258 4.34 -5.21 20.40
CA SER A 258 4.14 -4.51 19.14
C SER A 258 5.21 -4.86 18.11
N LEU A 259 4.84 -4.69 16.85
CA LEU A 259 5.70 -4.78 15.67
C LEU A 259 5.64 -3.46 14.92
N SER A 260 6.76 -2.80 14.72
CA SER A 260 6.85 -1.60 13.87
C SER A 260 7.57 -1.92 12.57
N TRP A 261 7.06 -1.37 11.48
CA TRP A 261 7.60 -1.51 10.14
C TRP A 261 7.46 -0.19 9.39
N ALA A 262 8.53 0.29 8.77
CA ALA A 262 8.58 1.58 8.11
C ALA A 262 8.71 1.44 6.60
N VAL A 263 8.00 2.31 5.88
CA VAL A 263 8.12 2.48 4.43
C VAL A 263 8.54 3.92 4.15
N ARG A 264 9.62 4.10 3.41
CA ARG A 264 10.07 5.40 2.91
C ARG A 264 9.48 5.61 1.52
N TRP A 265 8.82 6.73 1.34
CA TRP A 265 8.15 7.11 0.11
C TRP A 265 8.88 8.28 -0.54
N TYR A 266 9.24 8.12 -1.80
CA TYR A 266 9.84 9.18 -2.60
C TYR A 266 8.96 9.44 -3.82
N LEU A 267 8.77 10.70 -4.17
CA LEU A 267 8.12 11.09 -5.40
C LEU A 267 9.05 12.05 -6.15
N LEU A 268 9.64 11.55 -7.22
CA LEU A 268 10.66 12.24 -7.99
C LEU A 268 10.11 12.65 -9.36
N PRO A 269 10.36 13.89 -9.82
CA PRO A 269 10.14 14.24 -11.22
C PRO A 269 11.22 13.55 -12.07
N VAL A 270 10.78 12.91 -13.15
CA VAL A 270 11.67 12.28 -14.13
C VAL A 270 11.26 12.70 -15.54
N ASP A 271 12.14 12.56 -16.51
CA ASP A 271 11.74 12.66 -17.91
C ASP A 271 10.66 11.61 -18.19
N LYS A 272 9.71 11.94 -19.06
CA LYS A 272 8.61 11.01 -19.38
C LYS A 272 9.20 9.72 -19.94
N ALA A 273 9.26 8.68 -19.11
CA ALA A 273 9.84 7.39 -19.42
C ALA A 273 8.72 6.42 -19.79
N THR A 274 8.87 5.77 -20.93
CA THR A 274 7.99 4.70 -21.40
C THR A 274 8.73 3.37 -21.54
N GLU A 275 10.02 3.37 -21.22
CA GLU A 275 10.93 2.24 -21.39
C GLU A 275 11.78 2.01 -20.13
N PRO A 276 12.11 0.74 -19.80
CA PRO A 276 13.09 0.40 -18.79
C PRO A 276 14.42 1.13 -18.98
N SER A 277 15.02 1.60 -17.88
CA SER A 277 16.33 2.24 -17.95
C SER A 277 17.16 2.06 -16.67
N ALA A 278 18.48 2.04 -16.82
CA ALA A 278 19.41 2.01 -15.69
C ALA A 278 19.27 3.24 -14.79
N ALA A 279 18.87 4.40 -15.36
CA ALA A 279 18.67 5.63 -14.61
C ALA A 279 17.51 5.51 -13.62
N LEU A 280 16.37 4.93 -14.03
CA LEU A 280 15.23 4.70 -13.16
C LEU A 280 15.56 3.71 -12.03
N VAL A 281 16.29 2.62 -12.33
CA VAL A 281 16.73 1.66 -11.30
C VAL A 281 17.66 2.33 -10.29
N LYS A 282 18.60 3.18 -10.75
CA LYS A 282 19.50 3.93 -9.86
C LYS A 282 18.75 4.88 -8.93
N LEU A 283 17.65 5.48 -9.38
CA LEU A 283 16.80 6.34 -8.53
C LEU A 283 15.96 5.53 -7.55
N ALA A 284 15.60 4.29 -7.89
CA ALA A 284 14.80 3.43 -7.03
C ALA A 284 15.62 2.76 -5.91
N LYS A 285 16.89 2.47 -6.14
CA LYS A 285 17.86 1.92 -5.16
C LYS A 285 18.46 2.99 -4.27
#